data_3ffa20826fedbdbfd98160521a6bfec1
#
_entry.id   3ffa20826fedbdbfd98160521a6bfec1
#
_cell.length_a   1.000
_cell.length_b   1.000
_cell.length_c   1.000
_cell.angle_alpha   90.00
_cell.angle_beta   90.00
_cell.angle_gamma   90.00
#
_symmetry.space_group_name_H-M   'P 1'
#
loop_
_entity.id
_entity.type
_entity.pdbx_description
1 polymer ?
#
loop_
_entity_poly.entity_id
_entity_poly.type
_entity_poly.pdbx_seq_one_letter_code
_entity_poly.pdbx_strand_id
1 'polypeptide(L)'
;MHTLSYVLETKQNLRLGFIDFTRGFVMILMAWDHVSGFWNPGKMGGEGLGGNFPRYTDLVQFLLRFMTHVCAPTFLFLAGTSLAISTWKRRSRGESEFNISKRMAIRGIILLILSHYIVRPSFGMRNIYFGVIACIGVCFILFSIGRKISTIMILVLSIIIILFNQYLNLNWLPNEPFWTILKIIIHDPGSSRTIEFSGLYPVLPWIGVMGLGWCFGDYLTKTYWNDTHTLVTPLTISGVISICLFIIVRWINGYGNLVNRSGTSIIAWLSISKYPPSIAYLLSTLGLMSLILAIGLKLETAKSILKAAVNIVKLFGQTALFFYMAHLPLYRNLPSLLNVKRYSLNLSGVAVFWVLGLCLLWGLCNVFLKIKRRYSNSLLQYI
;
A
#
# COMPACT_ATOMS: atom_id res chain seq x y z
N MET A 1 -40.15 0.34 -13.52
CA MET A 1 -39.34 -0.63 -12.79
C MET A 1 -38.14 -1.15 -13.61
N HIS A 2 -38.28 -1.48 -14.90
CA HIS A 2 -37.18 -1.98 -15.74
C HIS A 2 -36.00 -1.01 -15.92
N THR A 3 -36.24 0.29 -16.04
CA THR A 3 -35.18 1.31 -16.16
C THR A 3 -34.36 1.47 -14.90
N LEU A 4 -34.95 1.35 -13.72
CA LEU A 4 -34.25 1.45 -12.45
C LEU A 4 -33.37 0.23 -12.18
N SER A 5 -33.83 -0.98 -12.53
CA SER A 5 -33.05 -2.22 -12.41
C SER A 5 -31.85 -2.23 -13.38
N TYR A 6 -32.03 -1.78 -14.63
CA TYR A 6 -30.95 -1.66 -15.61
C TYR A 6 -29.89 -0.64 -15.21
N VAL A 7 -30.30 0.50 -14.65
CA VAL A 7 -29.38 1.53 -14.12
C VAL A 7 -28.63 1.01 -12.87
N LEU A 8 -29.26 0.22 -12.02
CA LEU A 8 -28.61 -0.41 -10.89
C LEU A 8 -27.62 -1.51 -11.31
N GLU A 9 -27.95 -2.30 -12.33
CA GLU A 9 -27.09 -3.36 -12.84
C GLU A 9 -25.85 -2.82 -13.57
N THR A 10 -25.99 -1.76 -14.36
CA THR A 10 -24.87 -1.06 -15.00
C THR A 10 -23.97 -0.39 -13.95
N LYS A 11 -24.54 0.21 -12.91
CA LYS A 11 -23.79 0.80 -11.79
C LYS A 11 -23.02 -0.22 -10.95
N GLN A 12 -23.55 -1.43 -10.77
CA GLN A 12 -22.89 -2.50 -10.01
C GLN A 12 -21.61 -3.02 -10.67
N ASN A 13 -21.50 -2.90 -11.99
CA ASN A 13 -20.34 -3.38 -12.76
C ASN A 13 -19.29 -2.29 -13.05
N LEU A 14 -19.56 -1.03 -12.69
CA LEU A 14 -18.62 0.05 -12.94
C LEU A 14 -17.34 -0.13 -12.11
N ARG A 15 -16.22 -0.18 -12.80
CA ARG A 15 -14.89 -0.22 -12.21
C ARG A 15 -14.29 1.18 -12.21
N LEU A 16 -13.77 1.64 -11.08
CA LEU A 16 -13.20 2.97 -10.93
C LEU A 16 -11.77 3.00 -11.49
N GLY A 17 -11.62 3.50 -12.70
CA GLY A 17 -10.36 3.48 -13.44
C GLY A 17 -9.24 4.27 -12.76
N PHE A 18 -9.54 5.36 -12.08
CA PHE A 18 -8.55 6.17 -11.36
C PHE A 18 -7.95 5.45 -10.15
N ILE A 19 -8.71 4.58 -9.48
CA ILE A 19 -8.21 3.73 -8.41
C ILE A 19 -7.25 2.69 -8.97
N ASP A 20 -7.60 2.06 -10.11
CA ASP A 20 -6.71 1.11 -10.77
C ASP A 20 -5.45 1.81 -11.30
N PHE A 21 -5.57 3.03 -11.84
CA PHE A 21 -4.42 3.84 -12.26
C PHE A 21 -3.48 4.11 -11.07
N THR A 22 -4.02 4.64 -9.98
CA THR A 22 -3.21 4.96 -8.79
C THR A 22 -2.51 3.72 -8.23
N ARG A 23 -3.23 2.59 -8.15
CA ARG A 23 -2.67 1.32 -7.71
C ARG A 23 -1.56 0.83 -8.63
N GLY A 24 -1.76 0.92 -9.95
CA GLY A 24 -0.77 0.54 -10.96
C GLY A 24 0.47 1.45 -10.94
N PHE A 25 0.28 2.75 -10.76
CA PHE A 25 1.38 3.70 -10.66
C PHE A 25 2.30 3.38 -9.47
N VAL A 26 1.74 3.14 -8.28
CA VAL A 26 2.55 2.77 -7.12
C VAL A 26 3.16 1.37 -7.23
N MET A 27 2.57 0.46 -8.04
CA MET A 27 3.19 -0.83 -8.38
C MET A 27 4.48 -0.64 -9.19
N ILE A 28 4.48 0.30 -10.14
CA ILE A 28 5.67 0.64 -10.94
C ILE A 28 6.78 1.20 -10.04
N LEU A 29 6.44 2.11 -9.13
CA LEU A 29 7.41 2.65 -8.15
C LEU A 29 7.92 1.57 -7.19
N MET A 30 7.05 0.68 -6.72
CA MET A 30 7.43 -0.43 -5.85
C MET A 30 8.37 -1.42 -6.56
N ALA A 31 8.15 -1.68 -7.84
CA ALA A 31 9.06 -2.50 -8.65
C ALA A 31 10.46 -1.90 -8.69
N TRP A 32 10.60 -0.57 -8.85
CA TRP A 32 11.88 0.14 -8.73
C TRP A 32 12.53 -0.09 -7.35
N ASP A 33 11.76 0.09 -6.29
CA ASP A 33 12.27 -0.07 -4.92
C ASP A 33 12.84 -1.47 -4.67
N HIS A 34 12.16 -2.50 -5.16
CA HIS A 34 12.58 -3.88 -4.93
C HIS A 34 13.75 -4.31 -5.81
N VAL A 35 13.78 -3.98 -7.11
CA VAL A 35 14.97 -4.27 -7.94
C VAL A 35 16.19 -3.54 -7.42
N SER A 36 16.04 -2.27 -7.02
CA SER A 36 17.10 -1.50 -6.38
C SER A 36 17.54 -2.17 -5.06
N GLY A 37 16.60 -2.58 -4.21
CA GLY A 37 16.90 -3.24 -2.93
C GLY A 37 17.63 -4.58 -3.06
N PHE A 38 17.41 -5.30 -4.15
CA PHE A 38 18.09 -6.58 -4.40
C PHE A 38 19.48 -6.44 -5.01
N TRP A 39 19.77 -5.35 -5.77
CA TRP A 39 20.92 -5.31 -6.67
C TRP A 39 21.78 -4.06 -6.53
N ASN A 40 21.26 -2.96 -5.96
CA ASN A 40 21.99 -1.70 -5.81
C ASN A 40 22.59 -1.58 -4.40
N PRO A 41 23.94 -1.49 -4.27
CA PRO A 41 24.58 -1.33 -2.96
C PRO A 41 24.28 0.02 -2.30
N GLY A 42 23.95 1.06 -3.08
CA GLY A 42 23.62 2.39 -2.56
C GLY A 42 22.18 2.52 -2.03
N LYS A 43 21.33 1.50 -2.22
CA LYS A 43 19.95 1.52 -1.73
C LYS A 43 19.90 1.10 -0.27
N MET A 44 19.43 2.00 0.56
CA MET A 44 19.23 1.78 1.99
C MET A 44 17.75 1.75 2.35
N GLY A 45 17.41 1.27 3.55
CA GLY A 45 16.05 1.19 4.07
C GLY A 45 16.07 1.11 5.59
N GLY A 46 14.87 0.94 6.21
CA GLY A 46 14.75 0.89 7.68
C GLY A 46 14.54 2.26 8.30
N GLU A 47 13.95 3.19 7.59
CA GLU A 47 13.71 4.57 8.02
C GLU A 47 12.86 4.62 9.30
N GLY A 48 13.44 5.09 10.38
CA GLY A 48 12.84 5.19 11.71
C GLY A 48 12.97 3.93 12.55
N LEU A 49 13.48 2.81 12.02
CA LEU A 49 13.65 1.58 12.78
C LEU A 49 14.66 1.78 13.93
N GLY A 50 14.22 1.49 15.15
CA GLY A 50 15.04 1.73 16.35
C GLY A 50 15.42 3.21 16.54
N GLY A 51 14.62 4.16 16.02
CA GLY A 51 14.88 5.59 16.13
C GLY A 51 15.96 6.12 15.18
N ASN A 52 16.37 5.36 14.16
CA ASN A 52 17.48 5.72 13.29
C ASN A 52 17.04 5.92 11.83
N PHE A 53 17.81 6.73 11.11
CA PHE A 53 17.68 6.86 9.64
C PHE A 53 18.91 6.31 8.93
N PRO A 54 18.72 5.67 7.75
CA PRO A 54 19.84 5.31 6.90
C PRO A 54 20.59 6.56 6.40
N ARG A 55 21.92 6.48 6.38
CA ARG A 55 22.79 7.60 5.98
C ARG A 55 23.02 7.56 4.46
N TYR A 56 22.28 8.38 3.74
CA TYR A 56 22.52 8.59 2.32
C TYR A 56 23.57 9.68 2.10
N THR A 57 24.54 9.39 1.23
CA THR A 57 25.55 10.36 0.76
C THR A 57 25.19 10.92 -0.61
N ASP A 58 24.36 10.22 -1.38
CA ASP A 58 23.90 10.59 -2.70
C ASP A 58 22.43 11.03 -2.65
N LEU A 59 22.16 12.28 -3.06
CA LEU A 59 20.83 12.87 -3.07
C LEU A 59 19.88 12.14 -4.06
N VAL A 60 20.39 11.69 -5.23
CA VAL A 60 19.57 10.99 -6.23
C VAL A 60 19.10 9.65 -5.70
N GLN A 61 19.99 8.88 -5.08
CA GLN A 61 19.65 7.61 -4.42
C GLN A 61 18.56 7.83 -3.35
N PHE A 62 18.74 8.87 -2.53
CA PHE A 62 17.79 9.23 -1.50
C PHE A 62 16.41 9.62 -2.07
N LEU A 63 16.36 10.49 -3.08
CA LEU A 63 15.11 10.94 -3.70
C LEU A 63 14.36 9.79 -4.37
N LEU A 64 15.06 8.90 -5.08
CA LEU A 64 14.46 7.70 -5.66
C LEU A 64 13.87 6.78 -4.59
N ARG A 65 14.53 6.67 -3.44
CA ARG A 65 13.96 5.94 -2.29
C ARG A 65 12.77 6.65 -1.68
N PHE A 66 12.85 7.99 -1.49
CA PHE A 66 11.77 8.79 -0.94
C PHE A 66 10.50 8.70 -1.78
N MET A 67 10.60 8.74 -3.11
CA MET A 67 9.46 8.59 -4.01
C MET A 67 8.70 7.27 -3.80
N THR A 68 9.39 6.20 -3.41
CA THR A 68 8.75 4.89 -3.17
C THR A 68 8.01 4.80 -1.82
N HIS A 69 8.17 5.78 -0.95
CA HIS A 69 7.47 5.82 0.34
C HIS A 69 5.95 5.88 0.19
N VAL A 70 5.43 6.45 -0.89
CA VAL A 70 3.99 6.53 -1.18
C VAL A 70 3.33 5.15 -1.36
N CYS A 71 4.10 4.11 -1.68
CA CYS A 71 3.55 2.79 -2.05
C CYS A 71 2.73 2.13 -0.93
N ALA A 72 3.33 1.96 0.26
CA ALA A 72 2.67 1.23 1.34
C ALA A 72 1.39 1.91 1.87
N PRO A 73 1.40 3.24 2.17
CA PRO A 73 0.18 3.92 2.57
C PRO A 73 -0.92 3.86 1.51
N THR A 74 -0.55 3.98 0.23
CA THR A 74 -1.52 3.87 -0.88
C THR A 74 -2.14 2.48 -0.95
N PHE A 75 -1.35 1.41 -0.78
CA PHE A 75 -1.90 0.06 -0.79
C PHE A 75 -2.88 -0.18 0.34
N LEU A 76 -2.56 0.24 1.57
CA LEU A 76 -3.46 0.05 2.70
C LEU A 76 -4.71 0.92 2.58
N PHE A 77 -4.57 2.19 2.19
CA PHE A 77 -5.70 3.07 1.96
C PHE A 77 -6.63 2.52 0.87
N LEU A 78 -6.09 2.17 -0.30
CA LEU A 78 -6.90 1.63 -1.41
C LEU A 78 -7.42 0.21 -1.14
N ALA A 79 -6.80 -0.56 -0.24
CA ALA A 79 -7.35 -1.82 0.25
C ALA A 79 -8.62 -1.56 1.07
N GLY A 80 -8.60 -0.61 2.01
CA GLY A 80 -9.79 -0.18 2.75
C GLY A 80 -10.90 0.35 1.84
N THR A 81 -10.54 1.23 0.88
CA THR A 81 -11.46 1.73 -0.15
C THR A 81 -12.14 0.60 -0.91
N SER A 82 -11.37 -0.40 -1.33
CA SER A 82 -11.89 -1.55 -2.08
C SER A 82 -12.77 -2.46 -1.25
N LEU A 83 -12.47 -2.62 0.06
CA LEU A 83 -13.34 -3.36 0.98
C LEU A 83 -14.71 -2.67 1.14
N ALA A 84 -14.74 -1.34 1.31
CA ALA A 84 -15.98 -0.59 1.42
C ALA A 84 -16.84 -0.71 0.14
N ILE A 85 -16.24 -0.47 -1.03
CA ILE A 85 -16.93 -0.59 -2.32
C ILE A 85 -17.42 -2.02 -2.55
N SER A 86 -16.60 -3.03 -2.24
CA SER A 86 -17.00 -4.44 -2.39
C SER A 86 -18.15 -4.79 -1.45
N THR A 87 -18.14 -4.29 -0.21
CA THR A 87 -19.21 -4.48 0.77
C THR A 87 -20.51 -3.87 0.28
N TRP A 88 -20.47 -2.62 -0.20
CA TRP A 88 -21.64 -1.96 -0.76
C TRP A 88 -22.22 -2.75 -1.94
N LYS A 89 -21.39 -3.16 -2.91
CA LYS A 89 -21.83 -3.98 -4.06
C LYS A 89 -22.46 -5.31 -3.67
N ARG A 90 -21.98 -5.94 -2.61
CA ARG A 90 -22.51 -7.23 -2.12
C ARG A 90 -23.81 -7.06 -1.37
N ARG A 91 -23.91 -6.01 -0.54
CA ARG A 91 -25.17 -5.63 0.13
C ARG A 91 -26.28 -5.33 -0.88
N SER A 92 -25.97 -4.59 -1.95
CA SER A 92 -26.93 -4.28 -3.01
C SER A 92 -27.40 -5.51 -3.82
N ARG A 93 -26.64 -6.62 -3.74
CA ARG A 93 -27.02 -7.92 -4.31
C ARG A 93 -27.72 -8.85 -3.29
N GLY A 94 -28.00 -8.37 -2.08
CA GLY A 94 -28.67 -9.15 -1.04
C GLY A 94 -27.78 -10.19 -0.34
N GLU A 95 -26.44 -10.12 -0.48
CA GLU A 95 -25.55 -11.01 0.27
C GLU A 95 -25.65 -10.72 1.79
N SER A 96 -25.70 -11.79 2.61
CA SER A 96 -25.74 -11.66 4.06
C SER A 96 -24.46 -11.08 4.63
N GLU A 97 -24.56 -10.35 5.75
CA GLU A 97 -23.40 -9.77 6.45
C GLU A 97 -22.37 -10.84 6.87
N PHE A 98 -22.86 -12.04 7.20
CA PHE A 98 -21.99 -13.18 7.53
C PHE A 98 -21.13 -13.60 6.32
N ASN A 99 -21.73 -13.73 5.13
CA ASN A 99 -21.02 -14.11 3.91
C ASN A 99 -19.99 -13.05 3.50
N ILE A 100 -20.34 -11.75 3.65
CA ILE A 100 -19.41 -10.65 3.38
C ILE A 100 -18.22 -10.70 4.35
N SER A 101 -18.47 -10.88 5.66
CA SER A 101 -17.41 -11.03 6.66
C SER A 101 -16.53 -12.24 6.41
N LYS A 102 -17.14 -13.41 6.13
CA LYS A 102 -16.43 -14.65 5.81
C LYS A 102 -15.46 -14.47 4.63
N ARG A 103 -15.91 -13.81 3.56
CA ARG A 103 -15.06 -13.52 2.39
C ARG A 103 -13.88 -12.60 2.72
N MET A 104 -14.10 -11.59 3.55
CA MET A 104 -13.00 -10.71 3.99
C MET A 104 -11.97 -11.49 4.81
N ALA A 105 -12.42 -12.30 5.77
CA ALA A 105 -11.54 -13.13 6.59
C ALA A 105 -10.75 -14.13 5.73
N ILE A 106 -11.40 -14.82 4.79
CA ILE A 106 -10.73 -15.73 3.85
C ILE A 106 -9.65 -14.99 3.03
N ARG A 107 -9.95 -13.79 2.50
CA ARG A 107 -8.96 -12.99 1.79
C ARG A 107 -7.79 -12.61 2.69
N GLY A 108 -8.05 -12.26 3.94
CA GLY A 108 -7.00 -11.99 4.93
C GLY A 108 -6.10 -13.19 5.16
N ILE A 109 -6.67 -14.39 5.33
CA ILE A 109 -5.91 -15.64 5.50
C ILE A 109 -5.08 -15.95 4.24
N ILE A 110 -5.66 -15.80 3.05
CA ILE A 110 -4.91 -16.00 1.78
C ILE A 110 -3.70 -15.07 1.72
N LEU A 111 -3.85 -13.79 2.11
CA LEU A 111 -2.74 -12.84 2.14
C LEU A 111 -1.63 -13.26 3.12
N LEU A 112 -1.98 -13.81 4.29
CA LEU A 112 -1.01 -14.34 5.25
C LEU A 112 -0.24 -15.53 4.66
N ILE A 113 -0.95 -16.45 4.01
CA ILE A 113 -0.34 -17.60 3.33
C ILE A 113 0.60 -17.12 2.21
N LEU A 114 0.17 -16.21 1.35
CA LEU A 114 0.99 -15.65 0.28
C LEU A 114 2.22 -14.90 0.82
N SER A 115 2.07 -14.17 1.92
CA SER A 115 3.18 -13.50 2.59
C SER A 115 4.23 -14.51 3.05
N HIS A 116 3.80 -15.62 3.64
CA HIS A 116 4.72 -16.64 4.15
C HIS A 116 5.42 -17.42 3.04
N TYR A 117 4.69 -17.88 2.03
CA TYR A 117 5.21 -18.80 1.01
C TYR A 117 5.82 -18.13 -0.22
N ILE A 118 5.48 -16.86 -0.52
CA ILE A 118 5.99 -16.16 -1.68
C ILE A 118 6.85 -14.96 -1.27
N VAL A 119 6.33 -14.07 -0.41
CA VAL A 119 7.04 -12.81 -0.09
C VAL A 119 8.30 -13.09 0.73
N ARG A 120 8.18 -13.86 1.80
CA ARG A 120 9.30 -14.22 2.68
C ARG A 120 10.51 -14.81 1.93
N PRO A 121 10.36 -15.88 1.14
CA PRO A 121 11.48 -16.46 0.39
C PRO A 121 12.01 -15.52 -0.70
N SER A 122 11.15 -14.67 -1.29
CA SER A 122 11.59 -13.66 -2.26
C SER A 122 12.54 -12.63 -1.66
N PHE A 123 12.41 -12.31 -0.37
CA PHE A 123 13.40 -11.49 0.35
C PHE A 123 14.61 -12.31 0.87
N GLY A 124 14.62 -13.63 0.70
CA GLY A 124 15.67 -14.50 1.21
C GLY A 124 15.66 -14.66 2.73
N MET A 125 14.55 -14.39 3.37
CA MET A 125 14.42 -14.49 4.81
C MET A 125 14.17 -15.92 5.23
N ARG A 126 14.92 -16.39 6.24
CA ARG A 126 14.73 -17.70 6.87
C ARG A 126 13.72 -17.62 8.00
N ASN A 127 13.74 -16.54 8.77
CA ASN A 127 12.81 -16.25 9.86
C ASN A 127 11.39 -15.93 9.36
N ILE A 128 10.40 -15.99 10.25
CA ILE A 128 9.04 -15.55 9.94
C ILE A 128 9.06 -14.04 9.70
N TYR A 129 8.51 -13.61 8.57
CA TYR A 129 8.50 -12.20 8.17
C TYR A 129 7.08 -11.63 8.13
N PHE A 130 6.83 -10.64 8.98
CA PHE A 130 5.59 -9.88 9.03
C PHE A 130 5.77 -8.56 8.25
N GLY A 131 5.53 -8.64 6.93
CA GLY A 131 5.62 -7.51 6.00
C GLY A 131 4.26 -6.87 5.70
N VAL A 132 4.23 -5.97 4.71
CA VAL A 132 3.02 -5.21 4.33
C VAL A 132 1.85 -6.09 3.93
N ILE A 133 2.07 -7.20 3.22
CA ILE A 133 0.99 -8.12 2.81
C ILE A 133 0.40 -8.85 4.03
N ALA A 134 1.23 -9.26 4.97
CA ALA A 134 0.75 -9.86 6.22
C ALA A 134 -0.08 -8.85 7.04
N CYS A 135 0.40 -7.60 7.14
CA CYS A 135 -0.33 -6.51 7.79
C CYS A 135 -1.70 -6.28 7.13
N ILE A 136 -1.78 -6.18 5.79
CA ILE A 136 -3.05 -6.06 5.06
C ILE A 136 -3.95 -7.26 5.36
N GLY A 137 -3.40 -8.49 5.41
CA GLY A 137 -4.13 -9.71 5.74
C GLY A 137 -4.79 -9.66 7.11
N VAL A 138 -4.03 -9.27 8.14
CA VAL A 138 -4.56 -9.10 9.51
C VAL A 138 -5.61 -7.98 9.55
N CYS A 139 -5.36 -6.84 8.89
CA CYS A 139 -6.34 -5.77 8.81
C CYS A 139 -7.65 -6.24 8.15
N PHE A 140 -7.62 -7.09 7.11
CA PHE A 140 -8.82 -7.66 6.49
C PHE A 140 -9.61 -8.54 7.47
N ILE A 141 -8.93 -9.35 8.27
CA ILE A 141 -9.56 -10.17 9.31
C ILE A 141 -10.23 -9.27 10.36
N LEU A 142 -9.53 -8.22 10.82
CA LEU A 142 -10.09 -7.28 11.79
C LEU A 142 -11.29 -6.51 11.20
N PHE A 143 -11.20 -6.04 9.95
CA PHE A 143 -12.32 -5.38 9.26
C PHE A 143 -13.50 -6.31 8.98
N SER A 144 -13.31 -7.63 8.91
CA SER A 144 -14.43 -8.57 8.77
C SER A 144 -15.46 -8.44 9.89
N ILE A 145 -15.02 -7.98 11.06
CA ILE A 145 -15.85 -7.74 12.25
C ILE A 145 -16.05 -6.23 12.46
N GLY A 146 -14.95 -5.45 12.47
CA GLY A 146 -14.92 -4.04 12.82
C GLY A 146 -15.74 -3.13 11.90
N ARG A 147 -15.94 -3.49 10.63
CA ARG A 147 -16.76 -2.71 9.68
C ARG A 147 -18.25 -2.60 10.03
N LYS A 148 -18.72 -3.33 11.05
CA LYS A 148 -20.12 -3.30 11.51
C LYS A 148 -20.44 -2.03 12.30
N ILE A 149 -19.43 -1.33 12.82
CA ILE A 149 -19.60 -0.02 13.45
C ILE A 149 -19.84 1.07 12.40
N SER A 150 -20.35 2.23 12.84
CA SER A 150 -20.62 3.33 11.91
C SER A 150 -19.36 3.85 11.22
N THR A 151 -19.49 4.31 9.97
CA THR A 151 -18.37 4.90 9.21
C THR A 151 -17.75 6.09 9.94
N ILE A 152 -18.56 6.88 10.65
CA ILE A 152 -18.06 8.01 11.46
C ILE A 152 -17.19 7.50 12.60
N MET A 153 -17.59 6.42 13.27
CA MET A 153 -16.78 5.82 14.34
C MET A 153 -15.46 5.24 13.80
N ILE A 154 -15.49 4.59 12.61
CA ILE A 154 -14.26 4.13 11.94
C ILE A 154 -13.35 5.32 11.65
N LEU A 155 -13.89 6.45 11.15
CA LEU A 155 -13.13 7.65 10.87
C LEU A 155 -12.47 8.22 12.14
N VAL A 156 -13.24 8.38 13.20
CA VAL A 156 -12.74 8.91 14.49
C VAL A 156 -11.64 8.01 15.06
N LEU A 157 -11.88 6.70 15.12
CA LEU A 157 -10.88 5.75 15.61
C LEU A 157 -9.62 5.76 14.74
N SER A 158 -9.76 5.85 13.42
CA SER A 158 -8.60 5.94 12.51
C SER A 158 -7.76 7.18 12.76
N ILE A 159 -8.40 8.33 12.96
CA ILE A 159 -7.72 9.59 13.27
C ILE A 159 -7.04 9.49 14.64
N ILE A 160 -7.73 8.99 15.65
CA ILE A 160 -7.15 8.80 17.00
C ILE A 160 -5.92 7.89 16.92
N ILE A 161 -6.02 6.74 16.26
CA ILE A 161 -4.89 5.82 16.11
C ILE A 161 -3.71 6.52 15.44
N ILE A 162 -3.92 7.24 14.34
CA ILE A 162 -2.84 7.92 13.61
C ILE A 162 -2.19 9.02 14.46
N LEU A 163 -2.99 9.82 15.17
CA LEU A 163 -2.47 10.92 15.98
C LEU A 163 -1.76 10.42 17.25
N PHE A 164 -2.31 9.43 17.92
CA PHE A 164 -1.81 9.03 19.24
C PHE A 164 -0.92 7.78 19.25
N ASN A 165 -0.76 7.09 18.11
CA ASN A 165 0.11 5.93 17.98
C ASN A 165 1.52 6.15 18.54
N GLN A 166 2.11 7.32 18.36
CA GLN A 166 3.46 7.64 18.85
C GLN A 166 3.60 7.66 20.38
N TYR A 167 2.50 7.76 21.13
CA TYR A 167 2.49 7.73 22.60
C TYR A 167 2.26 6.33 23.16
N LEU A 168 1.91 5.37 22.30
CA LEU A 168 1.71 4.01 22.74
C LEU A 168 3.07 3.41 23.14
N ASN A 169 3.15 2.92 24.35
CA ASN A 169 4.31 2.21 24.87
C ASN A 169 3.86 0.84 25.37
N LEU A 170 4.44 -0.20 24.81
CA LEU A 170 4.13 -1.58 25.17
C LEU A 170 5.22 -2.22 26.08
N ASN A 171 6.12 -1.42 26.67
CA ASN A 171 7.20 -1.93 27.52
C ASN A 171 6.73 -2.55 28.84
N TRP A 172 5.48 -2.28 29.23
CA TRP A 172 4.83 -2.93 30.38
C TRP A 172 4.47 -4.41 30.12
N LEU A 173 4.41 -4.84 28.87
CA LEU A 173 4.22 -6.25 28.51
C LEU A 173 5.53 -7.03 28.78
N PRO A 174 5.43 -8.29 29.20
CA PRO A 174 6.59 -9.13 29.43
C PRO A 174 7.50 -9.29 28.19
N ASN A 175 8.73 -9.76 28.41
CA ASN A 175 9.71 -9.96 27.33
C ASN A 175 9.77 -11.41 26.82
N GLU A 176 8.83 -12.27 27.23
CA GLU A 176 8.74 -13.64 26.69
C GLU A 176 8.41 -13.63 25.20
N PRO A 177 8.70 -14.73 24.51
CA PRO A 177 8.55 -14.86 23.06
C PRO A 177 7.18 -14.43 22.52
N PHE A 178 6.10 -14.86 23.14
CA PHE A 178 4.74 -14.53 22.72
C PHE A 178 4.48 -13.02 22.75
N TRP A 179 4.81 -12.35 23.85
CA TRP A 179 4.60 -10.91 24.03
C TRP A 179 5.51 -10.09 23.10
N THR A 180 6.74 -10.56 22.87
CA THR A 180 7.66 -9.92 21.92
C THR A 180 7.11 -9.97 20.48
N ILE A 181 6.59 -11.10 20.03
CA ILE A 181 5.91 -11.20 18.73
C ILE A 181 4.71 -10.26 18.68
N LEU A 182 3.90 -10.24 19.73
CA LEU A 182 2.71 -9.41 19.82
C LEU A 182 3.04 -7.91 19.75
N LYS A 183 4.09 -7.45 20.46
CA LYS A 183 4.61 -6.07 20.38
C LYS A 183 4.98 -5.72 18.93
N ILE A 184 5.75 -6.58 18.27
CA ILE A 184 6.19 -6.38 16.87
C ILE A 184 5.00 -6.32 15.91
N ILE A 185 4.01 -7.18 16.08
CA ILE A 185 2.82 -7.19 15.21
C ILE A 185 1.93 -5.99 15.45
N ILE A 186 1.77 -5.55 16.69
CA ILE A 186 0.83 -4.47 17.04
C ILE A 186 1.43 -3.10 16.79
N HIS A 187 2.66 -2.83 17.29
CA HIS A 187 3.16 -1.46 17.38
C HIS A 187 4.66 -1.28 17.13
N ASP A 188 5.54 -2.15 17.66
CA ASP A 188 6.98 -1.92 17.71
C ASP A 188 7.73 -2.69 16.62
N PRO A 189 7.93 -2.11 15.42
CA PRO A 189 8.60 -2.83 14.33
C PRO A 189 10.02 -3.21 14.74
N GLY A 190 10.40 -4.46 14.47
CA GLY A 190 11.69 -4.96 14.88
C GLY A 190 11.92 -6.41 14.47
N SER A 191 12.98 -6.98 15.04
CA SER A 191 13.33 -8.40 14.86
C SER A 191 13.77 -9.02 16.17
N SER A 192 13.38 -10.28 16.37
CA SER A 192 13.87 -11.11 17.46
C SER A 192 14.62 -12.31 16.89
N ARG A 193 15.89 -12.43 17.23
CA ARG A 193 16.72 -13.57 16.82
C ARG A 193 16.32 -14.84 17.56
N THR A 194 15.95 -14.71 18.83
CA THR A 194 15.56 -15.83 19.70
C THR A 194 14.33 -16.58 19.19
N ILE A 195 13.41 -15.84 18.51
CA ILE A 195 12.13 -16.40 18.02
C ILE A 195 12.12 -16.51 16.49
N GLU A 196 13.21 -16.14 15.84
CA GLU A 196 13.30 -16.09 14.37
C GLU A 196 12.12 -15.35 13.73
N PHE A 197 11.72 -14.20 14.31
CA PHE A 197 10.61 -13.36 13.86
C PHE A 197 11.08 -11.94 13.54
N SER A 198 10.60 -11.38 12.44
CA SER A 198 10.81 -9.97 12.09
C SER A 198 9.53 -9.35 11.53
N GLY A 199 9.20 -8.13 11.96
CA GLY A 199 8.05 -7.38 11.50
C GLY A 199 8.39 -5.92 11.27
N LEU A 200 8.04 -5.39 10.10
CA LEU A 200 8.26 -3.99 9.74
C LEU A 200 6.96 -3.18 9.68
N TYR A 201 5.80 -3.84 9.60
CA TYR A 201 4.51 -3.19 9.39
C TYR A 201 3.55 -3.50 10.55
N PRO A 202 3.70 -2.84 11.72
CA PRO A 202 2.82 -3.06 12.86
C PRO A 202 1.38 -2.70 12.51
N VAL A 203 0.42 -3.53 12.95
CA VAL A 203 -0.98 -3.46 12.53
C VAL A 203 -1.66 -2.16 12.95
N LEU A 204 -1.35 -1.66 14.16
CA LEU A 204 -2.10 -0.55 14.76
C LEU A 204 -2.06 0.74 13.92
N PRO A 205 -0.90 1.31 13.53
CA PRO A 205 -0.92 2.52 12.72
C PRO A 205 -1.50 2.27 11.32
N TRP A 206 -1.30 1.09 10.76
CA TRP A 206 -1.72 0.77 9.41
C TRP A 206 -3.21 0.44 9.29
N ILE A 207 -3.85 -0.09 10.34
CA ILE A 207 -5.32 -0.24 10.35
C ILE A 207 -6.02 1.12 10.38
N GLY A 208 -5.41 2.15 10.99
CA GLY A 208 -5.89 3.52 10.90
C GLY A 208 -5.89 4.04 9.46
N VAL A 209 -4.80 3.81 8.72
CA VAL A 209 -4.72 4.18 7.28
C VAL A 209 -5.76 3.42 6.45
N MET A 210 -5.95 2.13 6.71
CA MET A 210 -6.99 1.33 6.04
C MET A 210 -8.40 1.81 6.39
N GLY A 211 -8.63 2.26 7.62
CA GLY A 211 -9.90 2.84 8.07
C GLY A 211 -10.23 4.15 7.36
N LEU A 212 -9.25 5.04 7.17
CA LEU A 212 -9.43 6.23 6.32
C LEU A 212 -9.82 5.83 4.89
N GLY A 213 -9.18 4.81 4.33
CA GLY A 213 -9.53 4.27 3.02
C GLY A 213 -10.94 3.69 2.97
N TRP A 214 -11.37 2.99 4.02
CA TRP A 214 -12.75 2.51 4.15
C TRP A 214 -13.75 3.68 4.11
N CYS A 215 -13.52 4.73 4.88
CA CYS A 215 -14.38 5.92 4.93
C CYS A 215 -14.44 6.60 3.55
N PHE A 216 -13.32 6.71 2.86
CA PHE A 216 -13.28 7.23 1.50
C PHE A 216 -14.09 6.36 0.52
N GLY A 217 -13.98 5.04 0.60
CA GLY A 217 -14.76 4.12 -0.23
C GLY A 217 -16.26 4.17 0.04
N ASP A 218 -16.66 4.30 1.31
CA ASP A 218 -18.07 4.47 1.70
C ASP A 218 -18.62 5.82 1.18
N TYR A 219 -17.85 6.89 1.32
CA TYR A 219 -18.19 8.20 0.79
C TYR A 219 -18.32 8.21 -0.73
N LEU A 220 -17.42 7.55 -1.45
CA LEU A 220 -17.50 7.39 -2.90
C LEU A 220 -18.80 6.73 -3.34
N THR A 221 -19.20 5.64 -2.66
CA THR A 221 -20.39 4.89 -3.06
C THR A 221 -21.70 5.66 -2.79
N LYS A 222 -21.71 6.53 -1.79
CA LYS A 222 -22.87 7.31 -1.38
C LYS A 222 -23.04 8.61 -2.18
N THR A 223 -21.92 9.30 -2.47
CA THR A 223 -21.95 10.68 -2.94
C THR A 223 -21.53 10.83 -4.38
N TYR A 224 -20.45 10.14 -4.82
CA TYR A 224 -19.80 10.40 -6.10
C TYR A 224 -19.88 9.24 -7.10
N TRP A 225 -20.68 8.23 -6.82
CA TRP A 225 -20.75 7.07 -7.69
C TRP A 225 -21.16 7.38 -9.13
N ASN A 226 -21.96 8.44 -9.33
CA ASN A 226 -22.48 8.84 -10.64
C ASN A 226 -21.57 9.82 -11.37
N ASP A 227 -20.78 10.62 -10.65
CA ASP A 227 -19.86 11.60 -11.22
C ASP A 227 -18.59 11.69 -10.38
N THR A 228 -17.62 10.86 -10.71
CA THR A 228 -16.32 10.84 -10.03
C THR A 228 -15.42 12.02 -10.43
N HIS A 229 -15.69 12.70 -11.55
CA HIS A 229 -14.85 13.82 -12.00
C HIS A 229 -14.89 15.03 -11.05
N THR A 230 -16.01 15.20 -10.34
CA THR A 230 -16.15 16.25 -9.32
C THR A 230 -15.20 16.07 -8.13
N LEU A 231 -14.63 14.87 -7.96
CA LEU A 231 -13.60 14.58 -6.95
C LEU A 231 -12.22 15.20 -7.24
N VAL A 232 -11.95 15.65 -8.45
CA VAL A 232 -10.63 16.21 -8.80
C VAL A 232 -10.25 17.35 -7.87
N THR A 233 -11.16 18.28 -7.65
CA THR A 233 -10.92 19.46 -6.78
C THR A 233 -10.70 19.06 -5.32
N PRO A 234 -11.61 18.32 -4.65
CA PRO A 234 -11.40 17.96 -3.25
C PRO A 234 -10.16 17.08 -3.03
N LEU A 235 -9.82 16.17 -3.96
CA LEU A 235 -8.59 15.39 -3.88
C LEU A 235 -7.34 16.27 -4.03
N THR A 236 -7.37 17.25 -4.94
CA THR A 236 -6.24 18.19 -5.09
C THR A 236 -6.08 19.05 -3.85
N ILE A 237 -7.17 19.61 -3.32
CA ILE A 237 -7.13 20.44 -2.10
C ILE A 237 -6.64 19.61 -0.90
N SER A 238 -7.18 18.42 -0.68
CA SER A 238 -6.74 17.55 0.42
C SER A 238 -5.27 17.17 0.30
N GLY A 239 -4.80 16.90 -0.92
CA GLY A 239 -3.39 16.61 -1.18
C GLY A 239 -2.48 17.80 -0.86
N VAL A 240 -2.83 19.00 -1.31
CA VAL A 240 -2.06 20.22 -1.02
C VAL A 240 -2.07 20.53 0.47
N ILE A 241 -3.22 20.50 1.13
CA ILE A 241 -3.31 20.72 2.59
C ILE A 241 -2.43 19.74 3.35
N SER A 242 -2.48 18.46 2.97
CA SER A 242 -1.69 17.42 3.63
C SER A 242 -0.17 17.68 3.48
N ILE A 243 0.28 18.12 2.31
CA ILE A 243 1.69 18.49 2.08
C ILE A 243 2.07 19.75 2.86
N CYS A 244 1.20 20.77 2.93
CA CYS A 244 1.44 21.95 3.76
C CYS A 244 1.56 21.59 5.24
N LEU A 245 0.66 20.74 5.74
CA LEU A 245 0.74 20.22 7.12
C LEU A 245 2.02 19.41 7.35
N PHE A 246 2.45 18.59 6.38
CA PHE A 246 3.75 17.91 6.45
C PHE A 246 4.89 18.91 6.64
N ILE A 247 4.94 19.98 5.86
CA ILE A 247 5.98 21.02 5.97
C ILE A 247 5.95 21.66 7.37
N ILE A 248 4.76 21.99 7.89
CA ILE A 248 4.58 22.56 9.22
C ILE A 248 5.10 21.60 10.31
N VAL A 249 4.70 20.33 10.28
CA VAL A 249 5.14 19.30 11.25
C VAL A 249 6.67 19.13 11.20
N ARG A 250 7.26 19.15 10.00
CA ARG A 250 8.72 19.08 9.82
C ARG A 250 9.42 20.34 10.29
N TRP A 251 8.78 21.50 10.15
CA TRP A 251 9.32 22.77 10.64
C TRP A 251 9.36 22.79 12.17
N ILE A 252 8.24 22.47 12.84
CA ILE A 252 8.13 22.40 14.31
C ILE A 252 9.13 21.39 14.90
N ASN A 253 9.43 20.32 14.17
CA ASN A 253 10.43 19.29 14.52
C ASN A 253 10.21 18.63 15.87
N GLY A 254 8.97 18.54 16.33
CA GLY A 254 8.53 17.91 17.57
C GLY A 254 7.53 16.79 17.30
N TYR A 255 6.34 16.93 17.89
CA TYR A 255 5.24 16.00 17.73
C TYR A 255 4.95 15.67 16.25
N GLY A 256 4.72 14.41 15.97
CA GLY A 256 4.40 13.92 14.61
C GLY A 256 5.61 13.47 13.80
N ASN A 257 6.85 13.66 14.27
CA ASN A 257 8.06 13.21 13.57
C ASN A 257 8.53 11.80 13.97
N LEU A 258 8.27 11.34 15.20
CA LEU A 258 8.84 10.15 15.87
C LEU A 258 10.37 10.22 16.04
N VAL A 259 11.07 10.60 14.98
CA VAL A 259 12.52 10.89 15.01
C VAL A 259 12.72 12.31 14.51
N ASN A 260 13.28 13.16 15.37
CA ASN A 260 13.48 14.55 15.07
C ASN A 260 14.47 14.76 13.91
N ARG A 261 14.25 15.83 13.15
CA ARG A 261 15.13 16.22 12.06
C ARG A 261 16.46 16.72 12.60
N SER A 262 17.56 16.17 12.10
CA SER A 262 18.92 16.64 12.38
C SER A 262 19.49 17.42 11.19
N GLY A 263 19.57 18.75 11.31
CA GLY A 263 20.11 19.62 10.25
C GLY A 263 19.06 20.21 9.29
N THR A 264 19.54 20.92 8.26
CA THR A 264 18.74 21.72 7.33
C THR A 264 18.81 21.24 5.88
N SER A 265 19.57 20.17 5.59
CA SER A 265 19.67 19.63 4.24
C SER A 265 18.35 19.04 3.77
N ILE A 266 18.16 18.92 2.45
CA ILE A 266 17.00 18.30 1.81
C ILE A 266 16.83 16.86 2.35
N ILE A 267 17.92 16.10 2.49
CA ILE A 267 17.89 14.75 3.05
C ILE A 267 17.35 14.78 4.47
N ALA A 268 17.83 15.69 5.33
CA ALA A 268 17.35 15.82 6.71
C ALA A 268 15.86 16.18 6.75
N TRP A 269 15.39 17.06 5.90
CA TRP A 269 13.97 17.46 5.80
C TRP A 269 13.07 16.32 5.38
N LEU A 270 13.47 15.53 4.40
CA LEU A 270 12.70 14.42 3.85
C LEU A 270 12.95 13.07 4.54
N SER A 271 13.88 13.00 5.50
CA SER A 271 14.06 11.81 6.35
C SER A 271 12.92 11.72 7.36
N ILE A 272 11.97 10.85 7.09
CA ILE A 272 10.74 10.64 7.87
C ILE A 272 10.59 9.18 8.26
N SER A 273 10.07 8.92 9.46
CA SER A 273 9.92 7.57 9.99
C SER A 273 8.79 6.82 9.28
N LYS A 274 9.15 5.67 8.72
CA LYS A 274 8.23 4.70 8.10
C LYS A 274 7.96 3.51 9.01
N TYR A 275 8.88 3.23 9.92
CA TYR A 275 8.86 2.04 10.78
C TYR A 275 9.04 2.41 12.25
N PRO A 276 7.93 2.66 12.99
CA PRO A 276 6.53 2.80 12.54
C PRO A 276 6.29 4.10 11.76
N PRO A 277 5.14 4.24 11.05
CA PRO A 277 4.85 5.43 10.28
C PRO A 277 4.54 6.63 11.19
N SER A 278 5.30 7.71 11.02
CA SER A 278 5.07 8.99 11.69
C SER A 278 3.91 9.77 11.04
N ILE A 279 3.37 10.76 11.74
CA ILE A 279 2.36 11.68 11.18
C ILE A 279 2.96 12.41 9.95
N ALA A 280 4.21 12.87 10.04
CA ALA A 280 4.91 13.49 8.92
C ALA A 280 4.99 12.56 7.70
N TYR A 281 5.28 11.27 7.92
CA TYR A 281 5.29 10.27 6.86
C TYR A 281 3.90 10.09 6.22
N LEU A 282 2.85 9.97 7.03
CA LEU A 282 1.49 9.78 6.52
C LEU A 282 0.98 11.03 5.79
N LEU A 283 1.25 12.25 6.31
CA LEU A 283 0.87 13.50 5.68
C LEU A 283 1.53 13.64 4.29
N SER A 284 2.83 13.39 4.18
CA SER A 284 3.52 13.48 2.89
C SER A 284 3.02 12.43 1.88
N THR A 285 2.86 11.19 2.32
CA THR A 285 2.55 10.08 1.42
C THR A 285 1.07 10.01 1.04
N LEU A 286 0.13 10.23 1.97
CA LEU A 286 -1.31 10.29 1.67
C LEU A 286 -1.64 11.57 0.89
N GLY A 287 -0.91 12.68 1.14
CA GLY A 287 -1.02 13.89 0.33
C GLY A 287 -0.63 13.64 -1.12
N LEU A 288 0.53 13.02 -1.36
CA LEU A 288 0.95 12.62 -2.72
C LEU A 288 -0.03 11.62 -3.35
N MET A 289 -0.51 10.63 -2.60
CA MET A 289 -1.53 9.69 -3.08
C MET A 289 -2.80 10.41 -3.54
N SER A 290 -3.26 11.42 -2.79
CA SER A 290 -4.45 12.20 -3.13
C SER A 290 -4.27 12.95 -4.45
N LEU A 291 -3.09 13.53 -4.68
CA LEU A 291 -2.74 14.17 -5.96
C LEU A 291 -2.68 13.14 -7.11
N ILE A 292 -2.12 11.95 -6.88
CA ILE A 292 -2.08 10.87 -7.88
C ILE A 292 -3.49 10.40 -8.23
N LEU A 293 -4.41 10.30 -7.25
CA LEU A 293 -5.83 10.00 -7.50
C LEU A 293 -6.49 11.08 -8.37
N ALA A 294 -6.26 12.36 -8.08
CA ALA A 294 -6.77 13.48 -8.88
C ALA A 294 -6.21 13.46 -10.32
N ILE A 295 -4.92 13.17 -10.49
CA ILE A 295 -4.29 12.98 -11.80
C ILE A 295 -4.93 11.79 -12.53
N GLY A 296 -5.12 10.66 -11.84
CA GLY A 296 -5.77 9.46 -12.39
C GLY A 296 -7.17 9.76 -12.96
N LEU A 297 -7.97 10.58 -12.27
CA LEU A 297 -9.28 11.04 -12.73
C LEU A 297 -9.16 11.91 -14.01
N LYS A 298 -8.24 12.88 -14.03
CA LYS A 298 -8.01 13.71 -15.22
C LYS A 298 -7.54 12.86 -16.42
N LEU A 299 -6.75 11.82 -16.19
CA LEU A 299 -6.24 10.95 -17.23
C LEU A 299 -7.28 9.95 -17.77
N GLU A 300 -8.45 9.82 -17.16
CA GLU A 300 -9.54 8.98 -17.70
C GLU A 300 -10.02 9.44 -19.06
N THR A 301 -9.95 10.73 -19.32
CA THR A 301 -10.31 11.37 -20.61
C THR A 301 -9.14 11.47 -21.59
N ALA A 302 -7.97 10.94 -21.26
CA ALA A 302 -6.78 10.99 -22.10
C ALA A 302 -7.00 10.34 -23.47
N LYS A 303 -6.38 10.93 -24.52
CA LYS A 303 -6.50 10.47 -25.92
C LYS A 303 -5.16 9.94 -26.42
N SER A 304 -5.21 9.16 -27.51
CA SER A 304 -4.02 8.71 -28.27
C SER A 304 -3.00 7.91 -27.44
N ILE A 305 -1.73 8.21 -27.62
CA ILE A 305 -0.58 7.53 -26.96
C ILE A 305 -0.69 7.55 -25.44
N LEU A 306 -1.11 8.69 -24.87
CA LEU A 306 -1.30 8.82 -23.42
C LEU A 306 -2.36 7.83 -22.90
N LYS A 307 -3.42 7.57 -23.66
CA LYS A 307 -4.42 6.56 -23.31
C LYS A 307 -3.82 5.15 -23.26
N ALA A 308 -2.93 4.81 -24.19
CA ALA A 308 -2.25 3.51 -24.19
C ALA A 308 -1.38 3.33 -22.94
N ALA A 309 -0.58 4.33 -22.59
CA ALA A 309 0.24 4.33 -21.36
C ALA A 309 -0.63 4.22 -20.10
N VAL A 310 -1.72 4.99 -20.00
CA VAL A 310 -2.67 4.92 -18.89
C VAL A 310 -3.29 3.52 -18.78
N ASN A 311 -3.61 2.88 -19.89
CA ASN A 311 -4.18 1.53 -19.87
C ASN A 311 -3.17 0.48 -19.38
N ILE A 312 -1.89 0.61 -19.70
CA ILE A 312 -0.82 -0.26 -19.16
C ILE A 312 -0.75 -0.09 -17.64
N VAL A 313 -0.73 1.15 -17.16
CA VAL A 313 -0.73 1.42 -15.71
C VAL A 313 -1.98 0.86 -15.04
N LYS A 314 -3.17 1.07 -15.61
CA LYS A 314 -4.43 0.49 -15.12
C LYS A 314 -4.39 -1.04 -15.08
N LEU A 315 -3.77 -1.71 -16.04
CA LEU A 315 -3.63 -3.17 -16.04
C LEU A 315 -2.88 -3.66 -14.80
N PHE A 316 -1.75 -3.03 -14.44
CA PHE A 316 -1.01 -3.38 -13.23
C PHE A 316 -1.85 -3.20 -11.97
N GLY A 317 -2.63 -2.12 -11.90
CA GLY A 317 -3.56 -1.89 -10.79
C GLY A 317 -4.72 -2.89 -10.74
N GLN A 318 -5.18 -3.36 -11.91
CA GLN A 318 -6.23 -4.38 -12.01
C GLN A 318 -5.78 -5.76 -11.53
N THR A 319 -4.50 -6.03 -11.66
CA THR A 319 -3.86 -7.30 -11.29
C THR A 319 -2.90 -7.13 -10.11
N ALA A 320 -3.16 -6.15 -9.23
CA ALA A 320 -2.21 -5.67 -8.24
C ALA A 320 -1.64 -6.78 -7.33
N LEU A 321 -2.46 -7.69 -6.82
CA LEU A 321 -1.97 -8.77 -5.97
C LEU A 321 -1.11 -9.76 -6.77
N PHE A 322 -1.52 -10.09 -8.00
CA PHE A 322 -0.71 -10.95 -8.88
C PHE A 322 0.63 -10.28 -9.21
N PHE A 323 0.61 -9.01 -9.62
CA PHE A 323 1.83 -8.23 -9.85
C PHE A 323 2.74 -8.25 -8.61
N TYR A 324 2.16 -8.02 -7.41
CA TYR A 324 2.93 -8.04 -6.17
C TYR A 324 3.61 -9.40 -5.94
N MET A 325 2.91 -10.50 -6.19
CA MET A 325 3.47 -11.84 -5.99
C MET A 325 4.51 -12.20 -7.07
N ALA A 326 4.31 -11.73 -8.30
CA ALA A 326 5.18 -12.09 -9.43
C ALA A 326 6.46 -11.25 -9.48
N HIS A 327 6.40 -9.93 -9.16
CA HIS A 327 7.56 -9.05 -9.33
C HIS A 327 8.70 -9.35 -8.35
N LEU A 328 8.40 -9.81 -7.13
CA LEU A 328 9.44 -10.09 -6.13
C LEU A 328 10.38 -11.22 -6.58
N PRO A 329 9.91 -12.44 -6.90
CA PRO A 329 10.78 -13.49 -7.40
C PRO A 329 11.39 -13.14 -8.76
N LEU A 330 10.66 -12.40 -9.63
CA LEU A 330 11.18 -11.96 -10.91
C LEU A 330 12.41 -11.07 -10.71
N TYR A 331 12.30 -9.94 -10.01
CA TYR A 331 13.40 -9.00 -9.82
C TYR A 331 14.53 -9.56 -8.95
N ARG A 332 14.22 -10.50 -8.06
CA ARG A 332 15.25 -11.18 -7.28
C ARG A 332 16.16 -12.03 -8.15
N ASN A 333 15.62 -12.66 -9.21
CA ASN A 333 16.34 -13.66 -10.00
C ASN A 333 16.75 -13.17 -11.40
N LEU A 334 16.02 -12.22 -11.99
CA LEU A 334 16.24 -11.78 -13.37
C LEU A 334 17.68 -11.37 -13.69
N PRO A 335 18.37 -10.52 -12.89
CA PRO A 335 19.77 -10.19 -13.17
C PRO A 335 20.70 -11.38 -13.00
N SER A 336 20.41 -12.32 -12.09
CA SER A 336 21.22 -13.54 -11.92
C SER A 336 21.24 -14.43 -13.16
N LEU A 337 20.15 -14.45 -13.95
CA LEU A 337 20.08 -15.19 -15.21
C LEU A 337 21.10 -14.67 -16.26
N LEU A 338 21.55 -13.43 -16.11
CA LEU A 338 22.58 -12.80 -16.93
C LEU A 338 23.93 -12.72 -16.19
N ASN A 339 24.16 -13.59 -15.20
CA ASN A 339 25.37 -13.66 -14.39
C ASN A 339 25.76 -12.35 -13.67
N VAL A 340 24.80 -11.45 -13.42
CA VAL A 340 25.04 -10.21 -12.66
C VAL A 340 25.26 -10.56 -11.18
N LYS A 341 26.35 -10.04 -10.61
CA LYS A 341 26.69 -10.23 -9.20
C LYS A 341 25.72 -9.42 -8.30
N ARG A 342 25.36 -9.98 -7.16
CA ARG A 342 24.54 -9.28 -6.16
C ARG A 342 25.20 -7.98 -5.69
N TYR A 343 24.40 -6.94 -5.51
CA TYR A 343 24.84 -5.62 -5.05
C TYR A 343 25.93 -4.98 -5.94
N SER A 344 25.88 -5.22 -7.27
CA SER A 344 26.84 -4.65 -8.21
C SER A 344 26.24 -3.66 -9.21
N LEU A 345 24.92 -3.47 -9.21
CA LEU A 345 24.27 -2.56 -10.15
C LEU A 345 24.29 -1.12 -9.65
N ASN A 346 24.74 -0.23 -10.51
CA ASN A 346 24.50 1.22 -10.38
C ASN A 346 23.03 1.55 -10.77
N LEU A 347 22.63 2.82 -10.65
CA LEU A 347 21.28 3.27 -10.97
C LEU A 347 20.85 2.98 -12.42
N SER A 348 21.76 3.11 -13.39
CA SER A 348 21.48 2.82 -14.80
C SER A 348 21.22 1.33 -15.00
N GLY A 349 22.01 0.45 -14.41
CA GLY A 349 21.79 -0.99 -14.43
C GLY A 349 20.46 -1.38 -13.79
N VAL A 350 20.13 -0.78 -12.65
CA VAL A 350 18.81 -0.96 -12.00
C VAL A 350 17.69 -0.54 -12.94
N ALA A 351 17.81 0.61 -13.62
CA ALA A 351 16.81 1.10 -14.56
C ALA A 351 16.56 0.14 -15.73
N VAL A 352 17.63 -0.44 -16.30
CA VAL A 352 17.51 -1.45 -17.36
C VAL A 352 16.70 -2.65 -16.88
N PHE A 353 17.07 -3.25 -15.75
CA PHE A 353 16.35 -4.42 -15.23
C PHE A 353 14.93 -4.08 -14.77
N TRP A 354 14.70 -2.87 -14.24
CA TRP A 354 13.37 -2.40 -13.91
C TRP A 354 12.46 -2.35 -15.14
N VAL A 355 12.91 -1.76 -16.25
CA VAL A 355 12.14 -1.70 -17.51
C VAL A 355 11.91 -3.10 -18.08
N LEU A 356 12.94 -3.93 -18.17
CA LEU A 356 12.83 -5.31 -18.66
C LEU A 356 11.81 -6.11 -17.82
N GLY A 357 11.88 -6.00 -16.50
CA GLY A 357 10.93 -6.66 -15.61
C GLY A 357 9.50 -6.13 -15.76
N LEU A 358 9.30 -4.82 -15.97
CA LEU A 358 7.98 -4.25 -16.26
C LEU A 358 7.40 -4.76 -17.58
N CYS A 359 8.20 -4.91 -18.63
CA CYS A 359 7.77 -5.50 -19.90
C CYS A 359 7.30 -6.95 -19.71
N LEU A 360 8.07 -7.76 -18.97
CA LEU A 360 7.68 -9.14 -18.65
C LEU A 360 6.40 -9.19 -17.80
N LEU A 361 6.30 -8.35 -16.78
CA LEU A 361 5.11 -8.25 -15.90
C LEU A 361 3.89 -7.79 -16.69
N TRP A 362 4.03 -6.91 -17.66
CA TRP A 362 2.93 -6.51 -18.54
C TRP A 362 2.35 -7.71 -19.29
N GLY A 363 3.20 -8.56 -19.89
CA GLY A 363 2.79 -9.81 -20.53
C GLY A 363 2.07 -10.76 -19.56
N LEU A 364 2.69 -11.02 -18.39
CA LEU A 364 2.14 -11.90 -17.36
C LEU A 364 0.80 -11.40 -16.80
N CYS A 365 0.66 -10.10 -16.55
CA CYS A 365 -0.58 -9.48 -16.07
C CYS A 365 -1.72 -9.58 -17.11
N ASN A 366 -1.42 -9.44 -18.41
CA ASN A 366 -2.40 -9.65 -19.47
C ASN A 366 -2.91 -11.10 -19.49
N VAL A 367 -1.99 -12.07 -19.43
CA VAL A 367 -2.36 -13.50 -19.37
C VAL A 367 -3.19 -13.79 -18.12
N PHE A 368 -2.74 -13.32 -16.96
CA PHE A 368 -3.45 -13.51 -15.70
C PHE A 368 -4.86 -12.92 -15.74
N LEU A 369 -5.04 -11.72 -16.30
CA LEU A 369 -6.35 -11.08 -16.39
C LEU A 369 -7.30 -11.88 -17.28
N LYS A 370 -6.81 -12.46 -18.38
CA LYS A 370 -7.61 -13.36 -19.26
C LYS A 370 -8.04 -14.62 -18.50
N ILE A 371 -7.12 -15.26 -17.77
CA ILE A 371 -7.41 -16.45 -16.96
C ILE A 371 -8.43 -16.12 -15.87
N LYS A 372 -8.24 -15.02 -15.14
CA LYS A 372 -9.15 -14.56 -14.07
C LYS A 372 -10.56 -14.32 -14.58
N ARG A 373 -10.72 -13.77 -15.80
CA ARG A 373 -12.02 -13.56 -16.44
C ARG A 373 -12.67 -14.88 -16.86
N ARG A 374 -11.87 -15.83 -17.36
CA ARG A 374 -12.36 -17.15 -17.78
C ARG A 374 -12.82 -18.01 -16.58
N TYR A 375 -12.14 -17.91 -15.45
CA TYR A 375 -12.39 -18.71 -14.26
C TYR A 375 -12.87 -17.83 -13.08
N SER A 376 -13.90 -17.00 -13.32
CA SER A 376 -14.41 -16.02 -12.35
C SER A 376 -14.93 -16.63 -11.04
N ASN A 377 -15.39 -17.89 -11.06
CA ASN A 377 -15.92 -18.60 -9.89
C ASN A 377 -14.86 -19.43 -9.12
N SER A 378 -13.59 -19.37 -9.53
CA SER A 378 -12.48 -20.07 -8.86
C SER A 378 -11.93 -19.29 -7.68
N LEU A 379 -10.91 -19.84 -6.99
CA LEU A 379 -10.17 -19.16 -5.95
C LEU A 379 -9.52 -17.83 -6.44
N LEU A 380 -9.35 -17.65 -7.75
CA LEU A 380 -8.84 -16.42 -8.35
C LEU A 380 -9.73 -15.20 -8.07
N GLN A 381 -10.99 -15.39 -7.67
CA GLN A 381 -11.88 -14.30 -7.25
C GLN A 381 -11.36 -13.58 -5.98
N TYR A 382 -10.53 -14.22 -5.18
CA TYR A 382 -9.94 -13.66 -3.95
C TYR A 382 -8.62 -12.94 -4.20
N ILE A 383 -8.01 -13.15 -5.37
CA ILE A 383 -6.78 -12.54 -5.89
C ILE A 383 -7.14 -11.47 -6.95
#